data_0331e30bdfa59b4873568fb3cfdefbac
#
_entry.id   0331e30bdfa59b4873568fb3cfdefbac
#
_cell.length_a   1.000
_cell.length_b   1.000
_cell.length_c   1.000
_cell.angle_alpha   90.00
_cell.angle_beta   90.00
_cell.angle_gamma   90.00
#
_symmetry.space_group_name_H-M   'P 1'
#
loop_
_entity.id
_entity.type
_entity.pdbx_description
1 polymer ?
#
loop_
_entity_poly.entity_id
_entity_poly.type
_entity_poly.pdbx_seq_one_letter_code
_entity_poly.pdbx_strand_id
1 'polypeptide(L)'
;IPSYSDLMDYRLEVMAKHNIKLADVMTAATKLDLLDGALDFLNEVRKNFQIVILSDTFHEIASPLMEKMGHPLLLCHTLTVDAEDNITGYKLRDKKAKRQAILGFQSMGYRCLAAGDSFNDLQMFEVADKGFFINAPQSISSSMPNIPSFNNYSDLFAALNEASS
;
A
#
# COMPACT_ATOMS: atom_id res chain seq x y z
N ILE A 1 -3.87 2.25 -21.97
CA ILE A 1 -3.48 1.40 -20.82
C ILE A 1 -4.76 0.75 -20.36
N PRO A 2 -4.83 -0.60 -20.20
CA PRO A 2 -6.00 -1.27 -19.66
C PRO A 2 -6.36 -0.69 -18.28
N SER A 3 -7.66 -0.66 -17.95
CA SER A 3 -8.08 -0.27 -16.61
C SER A 3 -7.59 -1.31 -15.59
N TYR A 4 -7.56 -0.94 -14.30
CA TYR A 4 -7.19 -1.89 -13.25
C TYR A 4 -8.14 -3.09 -13.23
N SER A 5 -9.44 -2.87 -13.50
CA SER A 5 -10.43 -3.95 -13.63
C SER A 5 -10.11 -4.90 -14.78
N ASP A 6 -9.79 -4.38 -15.98
CA ASP A 6 -9.44 -5.23 -17.12
C ASP A 6 -8.21 -6.12 -16.81
N LEU A 7 -7.22 -5.57 -16.10
CA LEU A 7 -6.06 -6.32 -15.67
C LEU A 7 -6.44 -7.42 -14.67
N MET A 8 -7.33 -7.13 -13.72
CA MET A 8 -7.76 -8.09 -12.72
C MET A 8 -8.62 -9.20 -13.33
N ASP A 9 -9.52 -8.87 -14.24
CA ASP A 9 -10.34 -9.84 -14.95
C ASP A 9 -9.46 -10.80 -15.76
N TYR A 10 -8.46 -10.29 -16.47
CA TYR A 10 -7.46 -11.11 -17.14
C TYR A 10 -6.69 -12.03 -16.18
N ARG A 11 -6.29 -11.53 -15.02
CA ARG A 11 -5.60 -12.36 -13.99
C ARG A 11 -6.50 -13.48 -13.49
N LEU A 12 -7.80 -13.22 -13.25
CA LEU A 12 -8.77 -14.25 -12.86
C LEU A 12 -8.91 -15.34 -13.93
N GLU A 13 -9.01 -14.95 -15.21
CA GLU A 13 -9.08 -15.91 -16.32
C GLU A 13 -7.82 -16.81 -16.37
N VAL A 14 -6.63 -16.23 -16.22
CA VAL A 14 -5.37 -16.98 -16.20
C VAL A 14 -5.33 -17.95 -15.01
N MET A 15 -5.72 -17.50 -13.82
CA MET A 15 -5.74 -18.34 -12.61
C MET A 15 -6.73 -19.51 -12.80
N ALA A 16 -7.93 -19.26 -13.30
CA ALA A 16 -8.92 -20.29 -13.57
C ALA A 16 -8.42 -21.30 -14.62
N LYS A 17 -7.84 -20.82 -15.73
CA LYS A 17 -7.29 -21.66 -16.81
C LYS A 17 -6.20 -22.61 -16.32
N HIS A 18 -5.39 -22.18 -15.37
CA HIS A 18 -4.26 -22.95 -14.82
C HIS A 18 -4.60 -23.63 -13.49
N ASN A 19 -5.86 -23.60 -13.06
CA ASN A 19 -6.34 -24.16 -11.79
C ASN A 19 -5.51 -23.67 -10.57
N ILE A 20 -5.11 -22.38 -10.59
CA ILE A 20 -4.38 -21.76 -9.50
C ILE A 20 -5.39 -21.39 -8.39
N LYS A 21 -5.17 -21.93 -7.21
CA LYS A 21 -5.97 -21.70 -6.02
C LYS A 21 -5.43 -20.55 -5.17
N LEU A 22 -6.22 -20.06 -4.22
CA LEU A 22 -5.76 -19.07 -3.25
C LEU A 22 -4.55 -19.59 -2.46
N ALA A 23 -4.56 -20.86 -2.06
CA ALA A 23 -3.46 -21.49 -1.35
C ALA A 23 -2.12 -21.44 -2.13
N ASP A 24 -2.18 -21.59 -3.46
CA ASP A 24 -0.98 -21.48 -4.32
C ASP A 24 -0.45 -20.05 -4.31
N VAL A 25 -1.33 -19.07 -4.43
CA VAL A 25 -0.98 -17.64 -4.41
C VAL A 25 -0.42 -17.26 -3.04
N MET A 26 -1.02 -17.70 -1.95
CA MET A 26 -0.52 -17.46 -0.59
C MET A 26 0.85 -18.11 -0.37
N THR A 27 1.05 -19.34 -0.85
CA THR A 27 2.35 -20.03 -0.80
C THR A 27 3.42 -19.22 -1.54
N ALA A 28 3.09 -18.65 -2.69
CA ALA A 28 4.01 -17.75 -3.40
C ALA A 28 4.28 -16.46 -2.59
N ALA A 29 3.25 -15.89 -1.98
CA ALA A 29 3.36 -14.67 -1.18
C ALA A 29 4.24 -14.84 0.08
N THR A 30 4.28 -16.03 0.69
CA THR A 30 5.17 -16.30 1.85
C THR A 30 6.65 -16.18 1.51
N LYS A 31 7.01 -16.33 0.23
CA LYS A 31 8.39 -16.19 -0.26
C LYS A 31 8.82 -14.74 -0.49
N LEU A 32 7.89 -13.81 -0.40
CA LEU A 32 8.19 -12.38 -0.51
C LEU A 32 8.82 -11.88 0.78
N ASP A 33 9.83 -11.05 0.64
CA ASP A 33 10.44 -10.35 1.75
C ASP A 33 10.16 -8.84 1.69
N LEU A 34 10.33 -8.18 2.83
CA LEU A 34 10.31 -6.74 2.90
C LEU A 34 11.56 -6.18 2.21
N LEU A 35 11.46 -4.96 1.72
CA LEU A 35 12.62 -4.24 1.21
C LEU A 35 13.65 -4.05 2.34
N ASP A 36 14.92 -4.04 1.97
CA ASP A 36 16.02 -3.85 2.91
C ASP A 36 15.83 -2.57 3.75
N GLY A 37 15.90 -2.74 5.07
CA GLY A 37 15.70 -1.66 6.03
C GLY A 37 14.25 -1.24 6.27
N ALA A 38 13.27 -1.79 5.54
CA ALA A 38 11.86 -1.38 5.69
C ALA A 38 11.29 -1.73 7.07
N LEU A 39 11.63 -2.90 7.62
CA LEU A 39 11.18 -3.29 8.96
C LEU A 39 11.76 -2.40 10.05
N ASP A 40 13.06 -2.10 9.97
CA ASP A 40 13.74 -1.22 10.92
C ASP A 40 13.14 0.19 10.88
N PHE A 41 12.91 0.71 9.68
CA PHE A 41 12.22 1.99 9.48
C PHE A 41 10.83 1.99 10.12
N LEU A 42 9.99 0.98 9.87
CA LEU A 42 8.67 0.88 10.47
C LEU A 42 8.73 0.81 12.00
N ASN A 43 9.72 0.10 12.56
CA ASN A 43 9.91 0.02 14.00
C ASN A 43 10.32 1.37 14.61
N GLU A 44 11.13 2.16 13.92
CA GLU A 44 11.46 3.52 14.35
C GLU A 44 10.24 4.45 14.26
N VAL A 45 9.50 4.40 13.13
CA VAL A 45 8.29 5.23 12.93
C VAL A 45 7.25 4.95 14.01
N ARG A 46 7.04 3.68 14.40
CA ARG A 46 6.08 3.29 15.45
C ARG A 46 6.30 3.92 16.81
N LYS A 47 7.50 4.38 17.10
CA LYS A 47 7.80 5.04 18.38
C LYS A 47 7.07 6.37 18.53
N ASN A 48 6.81 7.05 17.40
CA ASN A 48 6.25 8.39 17.38
C ASN A 48 4.90 8.49 16.63
N PHE A 49 4.57 7.49 15.79
CA PHE A 49 3.41 7.55 14.88
C PHE A 49 2.61 6.26 14.90
N GLN A 50 1.31 6.38 14.63
CA GLN A 50 0.48 5.25 14.23
C GLN A 50 0.68 4.98 12.75
N ILE A 51 0.86 3.69 12.38
CA ILE A 51 1.11 3.29 10.99
C ILE A 51 -0.14 2.69 10.39
N VAL A 52 -0.49 3.18 9.20
CA VAL A 52 -1.54 2.62 8.36
C VAL A 52 -0.95 2.34 6.97
N ILE A 53 -1.12 1.12 6.49
CA ILE A 53 -0.74 0.73 5.13
C ILE A 53 -1.95 0.89 4.22
N LEU A 54 -1.83 1.75 3.21
CA LEU A 54 -2.84 1.95 2.16
C LEU A 54 -2.31 1.32 0.87
N SER A 55 -2.92 0.21 0.45
CA SER A 55 -2.38 -0.58 -0.67
C SER A 55 -3.48 -0.98 -1.67
N ASP A 56 -3.09 -1.12 -2.93
CA ASP A 56 -3.94 -1.66 -3.99
C ASP A 56 -3.76 -3.20 -4.13
N THR A 57 -3.18 -3.85 -3.13
CA THR A 57 -3.11 -5.31 -2.99
C THR A 57 -4.42 -5.88 -2.41
N PHE A 58 -4.42 -7.18 -2.11
CA PHE A 58 -5.53 -7.91 -1.51
C PHE A 58 -5.12 -8.43 -0.13
N HIS A 59 -6.07 -8.46 0.82
CA HIS A 59 -5.84 -8.93 2.18
C HIS A 59 -5.21 -10.32 2.23
N GLU A 60 -5.73 -11.22 1.42
CA GLU A 60 -5.33 -12.61 1.37
C GLU A 60 -3.85 -12.75 0.94
N ILE A 61 -3.41 -11.92 0.00
CA ILE A 61 -2.03 -11.94 -0.51
C ILE A 61 -1.07 -11.20 0.42
N ALA A 62 -1.54 -10.11 1.04
CA ALA A 62 -0.70 -9.28 1.90
C ALA A 62 -0.43 -9.90 3.27
N SER A 63 -1.25 -10.85 3.72
CA SER A 63 -1.22 -11.43 5.07
C SER A 63 0.18 -11.84 5.53
N PRO A 64 1.00 -12.60 4.76
CA PRO A 64 2.35 -12.98 5.20
C PRO A 64 3.29 -11.78 5.41
N LEU A 65 3.15 -10.72 4.62
CA LEU A 65 3.94 -9.50 4.79
C LEU A 65 3.47 -8.69 6.01
N MET A 66 2.16 -8.67 6.27
CA MET A 66 1.61 -8.01 7.46
C MET A 66 2.10 -8.68 8.75
N GLU A 67 2.22 -9.99 8.76
CA GLU A 67 2.81 -10.74 9.88
C GLU A 67 4.26 -10.31 10.13
N LYS A 68 5.08 -10.27 9.08
CA LYS A 68 6.48 -9.80 9.16
C LYS A 68 6.59 -8.37 9.68
N MET A 69 5.61 -7.52 9.39
CA MET A 69 5.55 -6.12 9.84
C MET A 69 4.88 -5.91 11.20
N GLY A 70 4.47 -6.98 11.91
CA GLY A 70 3.78 -6.87 13.20
C GLY A 70 2.35 -6.35 13.09
N HIS A 71 1.64 -6.72 12.04
CA HIS A 71 0.21 -6.45 11.79
C HIS A 71 -0.20 -4.97 11.89
N PRO A 72 0.42 -4.04 11.14
CA PRO A 72 -0.08 -2.69 11.04
C PRO A 72 -1.50 -2.70 10.46
N LEU A 73 -2.28 -1.65 10.70
CA LEU A 73 -3.59 -1.51 10.04
C LEU A 73 -3.39 -1.50 8.51
N LEU A 74 -4.01 -2.47 7.83
CA LEU A 74 -3.99 -2.58 6.38
C LEU A 74 -5.36 -2.23 5.80
N LEU A 75 -5.41 -1.27 4.92
CA LEU A 75 -6.57 -0.92 4.12
C LEU A 75 -6.27 -1.23 2.65
N CYS A 76 -6.81 -2.33 2.16
CA CYS A 76 -6.60 -2.83 0.79
C CYS A 76 -7.87 -3.49 0.23
N HIS A 77 -7.77 -4.12 -0.93
CA HIS A 77 -8.85 -4.84 -1.58
C HIS A 77 -9.06 -6.23 -0.96
N THR A 78 -10.13 -6.92 -1.36
CA THR A 78 -10.48 -8.28 -0.90
C THR A 78 -10.77 -9.17 -2.09
N LEU A 79 -10.26 -10.40 -2.08
CA LEU A 79 -10.62 -11.42 -3.05
C LEU A 79 -11.96 -12.06 -2.68
N THR A 80 -12.66 -12.59 -3.67
CA THR A 80 -13.79 -13.49 -3.47
C THR A 80 -13.33 -14.91 -3.75
N VAL A 81 -13.53 -15.80 -2.79
CA VAL A 81 -13.06 -17.20 -2.85
C VAL A 81 -14.24 -18.12 -2.58
N ASP A 82 -14.38 -19.20 -3.34
CA ASP A 82 -15.41 -20.21 -3.15
C ASP A 82 -14.98 -21.29 -2.14
N ALA A 83 -15.88 -22.25 -1.90
CA ALA A 83 -15.64 -23.34 -0.95
C ALA A 83 -14.52 -24.31 -1.40
N GLU A 84 -14.20 -24.33 -2.67
CA GLU A 84 -13.16 -25.15 -3.30
C GLU A 84 -11.82 -24.42 -3.42
N ASP A 85 -11.67 -23.25 -2.74
CA ASP A 85 -10.48 -22.40 -2.75
C ASP A 85 -10.15 -21.75 -4.11
N ASN A 86 -11.16 -21.66 -5.02
CA ASN A 86 -10.98 -20.93 -6.26
C ASN A 86 -11.16 -19.43 -6.02
N ILE A 87 -10.29 -18.62 -6.62
CA ILE A 87 -10.44 -17.17 -6.65
C ILE A 87 -11.46 -16.84 -7.74
N THR A 88 -12.69 -16.49 -7.35
CA THR A 88 -13.83 -16.28 -8.25
C THR A 88 -14.10 -14.81 -8.57
N GLY A 89 -13.43 -13.90 -7.88
CA GLY A 89 -13.62 -12.46 -8.06
C GLY A 89 -12.84 -11.62 -7.08
N TYR A 90 -13.18 -10.35 -7.05
CA TYR A 90 -12.56 -9.38 -6.14
C TYR A 90 -13.54 -8.25 -5.79
N LYS A 91 -13.29 -7.61 -4.65
CA LYS A 91 -13.96 -6.38 -4.22
C LYS A 91 -12.92 -5.28 -4.12
N LEU A 92 -12.99 -4.33 -5.03
CA LEU A 92 -12.18 -3.12 -4.95
C LEU A 92 -12.78 -2.18 -3.92
N ARG A 93 -11.91 -1.48 -3.19
CA ARG A 93 -12.29 -0.27 -2.47
C ARG A 93 -12.60 0.83 -3.49
N ASP A 94 -13.14 1.94 -3.01
CA ASP A 94 -13.42 3.12 -3.85
C ASP A 94 -12.22 3.51 -4.74
N LYS A 95 -12.49 4.08 -5.92
CA LYS A 95 -11.45 4.55 -6.86
C LYS A 95 -10.48 5.58 -6.24
N LYS A 96 -10.91 6.27 -5.18
CA LYS A 96 -10.10 7.21 -4.41
C LYS A 96 -9.86 6.72 -2.97
N ALA A 97 -9.72 5.40 -2.80
CA ALA A 97 -9.66 4.76 -1.48
C ALA A 97 -8.54 5.31 -0.59
N LYS A 98 -7.36 5.61 -1.15
CA LYS A 98 -6.24 6.21 -0.40
C LYS A 98 -6.59 7.61 0.08
N ARG A 99 -7.18 8.44 -0.78
CA ARG A 99 -7.66 9.78 -0.42
C ARG A 99 -8.73 9.72 0.67
N GLN A 100 -9.73 8.85 0.50
CA GLN A 100 -10.82 8.68 1.46
C GLN A 100 -10.33 8.21 2.82
N ALA A 101 -9.33 7.34 2.86
CA ALA A 101 -8.71 6.90 4.12
C ALA A 101 -8.09 8.09 4.88
N ILE A 102 -7.30 8.92 4.23
CA ILE A 102 -6.71 10.12 4.85
C ILE A 102 -7.81 11.04 5.39
N LEU A 103 -8.81 11.38 4.57
CA LEU A 103 -9.92 12.24 4.99
C LEU A 103 -10.69 11.63 6.18
N GLY A 104 -10.86 10.31 6.20
CA GLY A 104 -11.50 9.61 7.32
C GLY A 104 -10.71 9.77 8.62
N PHE A 105 -9.39 9.56 8.60
CA PHE A 105 -8.56 9.76 9.78
C PHE A 105 -8.53 11.23 10.23
N GLN A 106 -8.44 12.18 9.30
CA GLN A 106 -8.50 13.62 9.62
C GLN A 106 -9.84 14.00 10.25
N SER A 107 -10.96 13.43 9.78
CA SER A 107 -12.28 13.67 10.38
C SER A 107 -12.41 13.16 11.82
N MET A 108 -11.58 12.20 12.20
CA MET A 108 -11.45 11.72 13.59
C MET A 108 -10.42 12.51 14.42
N GLY A 109 -9.86 13.59 13.87
CA GLY A 109 -8.90 14.44 14.56
C GLY A 109 -7.42 14.03 14.42
N TYR A 110 -7.10 13.06 13.57
CA TYR A 110 -5.71 12.70 13.32
C TYR A 110 -5.06 13.64 12.31
N ARG A 111 -3.81 14.00 12.57
CA ARG A 111 -2.93 14.60 11.58
C ARG A 111 -2.29 13.49 10.75
N CYS A 112 -2.33 13.59 9.42
CA CYS A 112 -1.93 12.54 8.51
C CYS A 112 -0.71 12.94 7.68
N LEU A 113 0.41 12.24 7.86
CA LEU A 113 1.55 12.29 6.98
C LEU A 113 1.50 11.08 6.04
N ALA A 114 1.75 11.28 4.75
CA ALA A 114 1.67 10.21 3.76
C ALA A 114 2.99 10.02 3.03
N ALA A 115 3.40 8.77 2.82
CA ALA A 115 4.57 8.42 2.02
C ALA A 115 4.22 7.35 0.97
N GLY A 116 4.80 7.45 -0.22
CA GLY A 116 4.57 6.51 -1.30
C GLY A 116 5.53 6.69 -2.47
N ASP A 117 5.43 5.84 -3.50
CA ASP A 117 6.39 5.77 -4.60
C ASP A 117 5.78 5.90 -6.00
N SER A 118 4.46 6.01 -6.09
CA SER A 118 3.73 5.87 -7.34
C SER A 118 2.72 6.99 -7.63
N PHE A 119 2.24 7.06 -8.87
CA PHE A 119 1.15 7.95 -9.25
C PHE A 119 -0.14 7.71 -8.45
N ASN A 120 -0.40 6.46 -8.04
CA ASN A 120 -1.59 6.12 -7.26
C ASN A 120 -1.56 6.77 -5.86
N ASP A 121 -0.37 7.15 -5.37
CA ASP A 121 -0.19 7.76 -4.06
C ASP A 121 -0.48 9.28 -4.07
N LEU A 122 -0.49 9.91 -5.23
CA LEU A 122 -0.82 11.34 -5.36
C LEU A 122 -2.18 11.66 -4.76
N GLN A 123 -3.14 10.75 -4.88
CA GLN A 123 -4.48 10.92 -4.30
C GLN A 123 -4.47 11.15 -2.78
N MET A 124 -3.55 10.51 -2.06
CA MET A 124 -3.42 10.71 -0.63
C MET A 124 -2.57 11.94 -0.30
N PHE A 125 -1.57 12.26 -1.13
CA PHE A 125 -0.74 13.46 -0.92
C PHE A 125 -1.53 14.77 -1.08
N GLU A 126 -2.54 14.80 -1.97
CA GLU A 126 -3.41 15.96 -2.18
C GLU A 126 -4.18 16.41 -0.93
N VAL A 127 -4.43 15.48 0.00
CA VAL A 127 -5.28 15.74 1.18
C VAL A 127 -4.56 15.49 2.50
N ALA A 128 -3.42 14.83 2.51
CA ALA A 128 -2.59 14.66 3.69
C ALA A 128 -2.04 16.02 4.17
N ASP A 129 -1.77 16.14 5.44
CA ASP A 129 -1.11 17.34 6.01
C ASP A 129 0.28 17.54 5.41
N LYS A 130 0.96 16.46 5.06
CA LYS A 130 2.16 16.46 4.23
C LYS A 130 2.36 15.13 3.51
N GLY A 131 2.76 15.19 2.23
CA GLY A 131 3.12 14.04 1.40
C GLY A 131 4.62 13.97 1.15
N PHE A 132 5.14 12.75 0.96
CA PHE A 132 6.54 12.47 0.69
C PHE A 132 6.68 11.35 -0.34
N PHE A 133 7.61 11.48 -1.27
CA PHE A 133 8.05 10.35 -2.08
C PHE A 133 9.17 9.58 -1.38
N ILE A 134 9.11 8.25 -1.47
CA ILE A 134 10.20 7.35 -1.06
C ILE A 134 10.51 6.37 -2.18
N ASN A 135 11.75 6.34 -2.63
CA ASN A 135 12.21 5.50 -3.74
C ASN A 135 11.36 5.62 -5.02
N ALA A 136 10.69 6.75 -5.21
CA ALA A 136 9.87 6.98 -6.39
C ALA A 136 10.74 7.11 -7.66
N PRO A 137 10.29 6.55 -8.81
CA PRO A 137 10.96 6.78 -10.08
C PRO A 137 11.11 8.27 -10.37
N GLN A 138 12.25 8.67 -10.92
CA GLN A 138 12.54 10.08 -11.23
C GLN A 138 11.46 10.70 -12.15
N SER A 139 10.89 9.91 -13.06
CA SER A 139 9.81 10.36 -13.94
C SER A 139 8.55 10.80 -13.18
N ILE A 140 8.32 10.25 -11.97
CA ILE A 140 7.20 10.61 -11.10
C ILE A 140 7.59 11.79 -10.22
N SER A 141 8.68 11.69 -9.47
CA SER A 141 9.10 12.73 -8.53
C SER A 141 9.41 14.07 -9.23
N SER A 142 10.00 14.04 -10.43
CA SER A 142 10.25 15.25 -11.22
C SER A 142 8.97 15.93 -11.74
N SER A 143 7.87 15.18 -11.90
CA SER A 143 6.58 15.75 -12.31
C SER A 143 5.88 16.51 -11.18
N MET A 144 6.29 16.31 -9.93
CA MET A 144 5.71 16.89 -8.72
C MET A 144 6.79 17.51 -7.82
N PRO A 145 7.49 18.58 -8.27
CA PRO A 145 8.65 19.13 -7.57
C PRO A 145 8.33 19.70 -6.18
N ASN A 146 7.06 19.94 -5.88
CA ASN A 146 6.62 20.44 -4.59
C ASN A 146 6.50 19.34 -3.52
N ILE A 147 6.59 18.06 -3.90
CA ILE A 147 6.56 16.94 -2.97
C ILE A 147 8.00 16.50 -2.70
N PRO A 148 8.50 16.59 -1.47
CA PRO A 148 9.84 16.12 -1.11
C PRO A 148 10.02 14.65 -1.47
N SER A 149 11.20 14.30 -2.03
CA SER A 149 11.52 12.94 -2.47
C SER A 149 12.79 12.44 -1.80
N PHE A 150 12.76 11.23 -1.27
CA PHE A 150 13.85 10.59 -0.56
C PHE A 150 14.16 9.22 -1.18
N ASN A 151 15.45 8.84 -1.15
CA ASN A 151 15.93 7.56 -1.67
C ASN A 151 16.38 6.60 -0.56
N ASN A 152 16.17 6.98 0.69
CA ASN A 152 16.47 6.16 1.86
C ASN A 152 15.53 6.46 3.02
N TYR A 153 15.37 5.49 3.89
CA TYR A 153 14.44 5.57 5.02
C TYR A 153 14.91 6.53 6.13
N SER A 154 16.21 6.74 6.29
CA SER A 154 16.73 7.64 7.32
C SER A 154 16.32 9.09 7.07
N ASP A 155 16.46 9.55 5.83
CA ASP A 155 16.11 10.92 5.46
C ASP A 155 14.58 11.11 5.49
N LEU A 156 13.82 10.11 5.06
CA LEU A 156 12.36 10.13 5.19
C LEU A 156 11.94 10.21 6.67
N PHE A 157 12.57 9.44 7.56
CA PHE A 157 12.24 9.47 8.99
C PHE A 157 12.51 10.84 9.62
N ALA A 158 13.65 11.46 9.27
CA ALA A 158 13.96 12.82 9.72
C ALA A 158 12.89 13.83 9.26
N ALA A 159 12.49 13.75 7.98
CA ALA A 159 11.45 14.62 7.42
C ALA A 159 10.06 14.40 8.05
N LEU A 160 9.71 13.16 8.41
CA LEU A 160 8.45 12.84 9.12
C LEU A 160 8.45 13.46 10.51
N ASN A 161 9.54 13.36 11.27
CA ASN A 161 9.65 13.97 12.60
C ASN A 161 9.59 15.50 12.53
N GLU A 162 10.29 16.13 11.59
CA GLU A 162 10.20 17.57 11.37
C GLU A 162 8.77 18.01 11.04
N ALA A 163 8.09 17.26 10.18
CA ALA A 163 6.72 17.58 9.80
C ALA A 163 5.71 17.36 10.92
N SER A 164 6.02 16.56 11.94
CA SER A 164 5.14 16.29 13.08
C SER A 164 5.24 17.35 14.20
N SER A 165 6.32 18.12 14.19
CA SER A 165 6.56 19.21 15.14
C SER A 165 5.71 20.42 14.76
#